data_52d026a005fdb24ffc0ccf226fc7e3ef
#
_entry.id   52d026a005fdb24ffc0ccf226fc7e3ef
#
_cell.length_a   1.000
_cell.length_b   1.000
_cell.length_c   1.000
_cell.angle_alpha   90.00
_cell.angle_beta   90.00
_cell.angle_gamma   90.00
#
_symmetry.space_group_name_H-M   'P 1'
#
loop_
_entity.id
_entity.type
_entity.pdbx_description
1 polymer ?
#
loop_
_entity_poly.entity_id
_entity_poly.type
_entity_poly.pdbx_seq_one_letter_code
_entity_poly.pdbx_strand_id
1 'polypeptide(L)'
;MKFSGKTWKFDDNINTDLILPGRAQLFTEAEQLRCVFEANRPGWIDEVAKGDVLIGGYNFGMGSSRPAARSLRNTGLACMVAESINGLFYRNCVNWGFLALECEGIFKAFKEGDRAIVSLSLIHI
;
A
#
# COMPACT_ATOMS: atom_id res chain seq x y z
N MET A 1 -2.44 -18.91 5.45
CA MET A 1 -2.56 -18.08 4.23
C MET A 1 -1.19 -17.52 3.86
N LYS A 2 -0.80 -17.68 2.63
CA LYS A 2 0.49 -17.18 2.13
C LYS A 2 0.28 -16.34 0.89
N PHE A 3 1.07 -15.26 0.78
CA PHE A 3 1.16 -14.46 -0.43
C PHE A 3 2.60 -14.51 -0.96
N SER A 4 2.77 -14.53 -2.26
CA SER A 4 4.08 -14.42 -2.89
C SER A 4 3.97 -13.43 -4.04
N GLY A 5 4.78 -12.40 -4.02
CA GLY A 5 4.74 -11.38 -5.04
C GLY A 5 6.00 -10.55 -5.09
N LYS A 6 6.13 -9.76 -6.15
CA LYS A 6 7.22 -8.81 -6.30
C LYS A 6 7.03 -7.66 -5.32
N THR A 7 8.13 -7.18 -4.75
CA THR A 7 8.08 -6.05 -3.82
C THR A 7 8.29 -4.72 -4.52
N TRP A 8 7.55 -3.72 -4.03
CA TRP A 8 7.68 -2.33 -4.44
C TRP A 8 7.94 -1.51 -3.19
N LYS A 9 9.05 -0.75 -3.16
CA LYS A 9 9.44 0.01 -1.96
C LYS A 9 9.06 1.47 -2.12
N PHE A 10 8.43 2.00 -1.08
CA PHE A 10 8.08 3.41 -0.97
C PHE A 10 8.71 3.99 0.30
N ASP A 11 9.19 5.22 0.21
CA ASP A 11 9.91 5.87 1.30
C ASP A 11 9.04 6.22 2.51
N ASP A 12 9.64 6.88 3.51
CA ASP A 12 8.92 7.37 4.68
C ASP A 12 7.92 8.46 4.30
N ASN A 13 6.92 8.65 5.16
CA ASN A 13 5.97 9.76 5.08
C ASN A 13 5.16 9.78 3.77
N ILE A 14 4.78 8.62 3.27
CA ILE A 14 3.83 8.54 2.15
C ILE A 14 2.46 8.93 2.68
N ASN A 15 2.06 10.18 2.44
CA ASN A 15 0.76 10.66 2.87
C ASN A 15 -0.35 10.25 1.89
N THR A 16 -1.60 10.41 2.31
CA THR A 16 -2.74 9.97 1.49
C THR A 16 -2.87 10.76 0.19
N ASP A 17 -2.37 11.99 0.11
CA ASP A 17 -2.38 12.77 -1.14
C ASP A 17 -1.38 12.23 -2.16
N LEU A 18 -0.30 11.57 -1.72
CA LEU A 18 0.61 10.87 -2.62
C LEU A 18 0.00 9.57 -3.12
N ILE A 19 -0.77 8.89 -2.28
CA ILE A 19 -1.46 7.65 -2.69
C ILE A 19 -2.55 8.00 -3.69
N LEU A 20 -3.38 9.00 -3.37
CA LEU A 20 -4.47 9.43 -4.21
C LEU A 20 -4.59 10.96 -4.13
N PRO A 21 -4.33 11.68 -5.22
CA PRO A 21 -4.38 13.14 -5.18
C PRO A 21 -5.76 13.68 -4.84
N GLY A 22 -5.78 14.84 -4.15
CA GLY A 22 -7.02 15.47 -3.71
C GLY A 22 -8.01 15.73 -4.84
N ARG A 23 -7.50 16.05 -6.04
CA ARG A 23 -8.37 16.30 -7.22
C ARG A 23 -9.20 15.06 -7.59
N ALA A 24 -8.78 13.90 -7.18
CA ALA A 24 -9.46 12.64 -7.53
C ALA A 24 -10.59 12.26 -6.56
N GLN A 25 -10.85 13.08 -5.54
CA GLN A 25 -11.87 12.75 -4.52
C GLN A 25 -13.26 12.52 -5.12
N LEU A 26 -13.60 13.22 -6.19
CA LEU A 26 -14.92 13.12 -6.83
C LEU A 26 -14.91 12.18 -8.05
N PHE A 27 -13.80 11.53 -8.31
CA PHE A 27 -13.68 10.59 -9.41
C PHE A 27 -14.35 9.25 -9.07
N THR A 28 -14.68 8.48 -10.11
CA THR A 28 -15.15 7.10 -9.92
C THR A 28 -13.99 6.24 -9.39
N GLU A 29 -14.32 5.06 -8.86
CA GLU A 29 -13.28 4.13 -8.39
C GLU A 29 -12.28 3.78 -9.50
N ALA A 30 -12.76 3.55 -10.72
CA ALA A 30 -11.90 3.23 -11.85
C ALA A 30 -10.95 4.39 -12.19
N GLU A 31 -11.46 5.62 -12.15
CA GLU A 31 -10.64 6.81 -12.38
C GLU A 31 -9.64 7.04 -11.27
N GLN A 32 -10.06 6.85 -10.02
CA GLN A 32 -9.18 6.95 -8.85
C GLN A 32 -8.01 5.97 -8.94
N LEU A 33 -8.30 4.74 -9.37
CA LEU A 33 -7.26 3.72 -9.52
C LEU A 33 -6.14 4.19 -10.45
N ARG A 34 -6.47 4.87 -11.52
CA ARG A 34 -5.48 5.37 -12.47
C ARG A 34 -4.59 6.48 -11.90
N CYS A 35 -5.03 7.11 -10.80
CA CYS A 35 -4.31 8.21 -10.17
C CYS A 35 -3.36 7.77 -9.05
N VAL A 36 -3.36 6.49 -8.67
CA VAL A 36 -2.58 5.99 -7.53
C VAL A 36 -1.08 6.22 -7.77
N PHE A 37 -0.45 6.92 -6.82
CA PHE A 37 0.97 7.28 -6.85
C PHE A 37 1.42 8.07 -8.08
N GLU A 38 0.51 8.76 -8.76
CA GLU A 38 0.87 9.49 -9.98
C GLU A 38 1.89 10.61 -9.74
N ALA A 39 1.88 11.22 -8.54
CA ALA A 39 2.75 12.34 -8.24
C ALA A 39 4.18 11.91 -7.91
N ASN A 40 4.33 10.87 -7.12
CA ASN A 40 5.65 10.44 -6.65
C ASN A 40 6.23 9.28 -7.43
N ARG A 41 5.40 8.55 -8.17
CA ARG A 41 5.87 7.41 -8.94
C ARG A 41 5.05 7.23 -10.22
N PRO A 42 5.17 8.17 -11.18
CA PRO A 42 4.41 8.11 -12.43
C PRO A 42 4.62 6.79 -13.16
N GLY A 43 3.54 6.21 -13.66
CA GLY A 43 3.60 4.93 -14.40
C GLY A 43 3.60 3.69 -13.53
N TRP A 44 3.73 3.81 -12.22
CA TRP A 44 3.72 2.64 -11.34
C TRP A 44 2.46 1.81 -11.48
N ILE A 45 1.32 2.46 -11.64
CA ILE A 45 0.03 1.77 -11.73
C ILE A 45 -0.05 0.83 -12.95
N ASP A 46 0.72 1.09 -13.98
CA ASP A 46 0.78 0.24 -15.16
C ASP A 46 1.78 -0.92 -14.99
N GLU A 47 2.67 -0.83 -14.01
CA GLU A 47 3.71 -1.83 -13.76
C GLU A 47 3.33 -2.83 -12.68
N VAL A 48 2.54 -2.41 -11.69
CA VAL A 48 2.16 -3.27 -10.56
C VAL A 48 1.31 -4.44 -11.06
N ALA A 49 1.60 -5.63 -10.54
CA ALA A 49 0.86 -6.84 -10.89
C ALA A 49 0.03 -7.32 -9.70
N LYS A 50 -1.06 -8.01 -10.00
CA LYS A 50 -1.89 -8.63 -8.98
C LYS A 50 -1.05 -9.57 -8.13
N GLY A 51 -1.16 -9.41 -6.81
CA GLY A 51 -0.42 -10.24 -5.86
C GLY A 51 0.90 -9.64 -5.42
N ASP A 52 1.32 -8.51 -5.99
CA ASP A 52 2.52 -7.83 -5.55
C ASP A 52 2.38 -7.29 -4.12
N VAL A 53 3.51 -6.99 -3.49
CA VAL A 53 3.57 -6.54 -2.10
C VAL A 53 4.19 -5.15 -2.05
N LEU A 54 3.56 -4.24 -1.32
CA LEU A 54 4.09 -2.90 -1.09
C LEU A 54 4.87 -2.89 0.22
N ILE A 55 6.11 -2.42 0.17
CA ILE A 55 6.94 -2.19 1.36
C ILE A 55 7.03 -0.69 1.58
N GLY A 56 6.61 -0.23 2.75
CA GLY A 56 6.64 1.18 3.10
C GLY A 56 7.62 1.48 4.23
N GLY A 57 8.00 2.76 4.34
CA GLY A 57 8.81 3.24 5.45
C GLY A 57 7.95 3.63 6.64
N TYR A 58 8.41 4.63 7.42
CA TYR A 58 7.70 5.13 8.60
C TYR A 58 6.56 6.08 8.19
N ASN A 59 5.52 6.11 9.03
CA ASN A 59 4.39 7.04 8.91
C ASN A 59 3.63 6.90 7.58
N PHE A 60 3.43 5.67 7.13
CA PHE A 60 2.69 5.43 5.90
C PHE A 60 1.21 5.78 6.09
N GLY A 61 0.66 6.55 5.16
CA GLY A 61 -0.76 6.86 5.15
C GLY A 61 -1.16 8.06 5.99
N MET A 62 -0.24 8.99 6.26
CA MET A 62 -0.59 10.23 6.95
C MET A 62 -1.65 10.99 6.14
N GLY A 63 -2.61 11.61 6.84
CA GLY A 63 -3.69 12.34 6.21
C GLY A 63 -5.04 11.64 6.41
N SER A 64 -6.09 12.18 5.80
CA SER A 64 -7.46 11.76 6.09
C SER A 64 -8.25 11.25 4.87
N SER A 65 -7.62 11.02 3.73
CA SER A 65 -8.32 10.56 2.54
C SER A 65 -8.81 9.11 2.71
N ARG A 66 -10.12 8.92 2.78
CA ARG A 66 -10.73 7.59 2.88
C ARG A 66 -10.60 6.75 1.61
N PRO A 67 -10.77 7.35 0.40
CA PRO A 67 -10.64 6.57 -0.84
C PRO A 67 -9.23 6.05 -1.09
N ALA A 68 -8.20 6.62 -0.46
CA ALA A 68 -6.82 6.18 -0.68
C ALA A 68 -6.63 4.69 -0.37
N ALA A 69 -7.14 4.22 0.76
CA ALA A 69 -7.03 2.79 1.13
C ALA A 69 -7.79 1.89 0.16
N ARG A 70 -8.98 2.31 -0.26
CA ARG A 70 -9.77 1.57 -1.25
C ARG A 70 -9.03 1.48 -2.59
N SER A 71 -8.49 2.61 -3.04
CA SER A 71 -7.75 2.65 -4.30
C SER A 71 -6.51 1.77 -4.25
N LEU A 72 -5.82 1.76 -3.11
CA LEU A 72 -4.66 0.90 -2.91
C LEU A 72 -5.05 -0.58 -3.00
N ARG A 73 -6.16 -0.96 -2.38
CA ARG A 73 -6.72 -2.30 -2.52
C ARG A 73 -6.98 -2.65 -3.99
N ASN A 74 -7.56 -1.71 -4.73
CA ASN A 74 -7.97 -1.91 -6.11
C ASN A 74 -6.79 -2.08 -7.07
N THR A 75 -5.56 -1.75 -6.66
CA THR A 75 -4.37 -1.99 -7.48
C THR A 75 -4.07 -3.46 -7.70
N GLY A 76 -4.66 -4.33 -6.90
CA GLY A 76 -4.38 -5.76 -6.94
C GLY A 76 -3.25 -6.20 -6.01
N LEU A 77 -2.65 -5.28 -5.26
CA LEU A 77 -1.67 -5.63 -4.24
C LEU A 77 -2.24 -6.67 -3.28
N ALA A 78 -1.44 -7.67 -2.94
CA ALA A 78 -1.83 -8.68 -1.95
C ALA A 78 -1.88 -8.07 -0.55
N CYS A 79 -0.90 -7.23 -0.25
CA CYS A 79 -0.80 -6.59 1.06
C CYS A 79 0.21 -5.45 1.02
N MET A 80 0.26 -4.73 2.14
CA MET A 80 1.26 -3.71 2.40
C MET A 80 1.92 -4.03 3.74
N VAL A 81 3.25 -3.91 3.80
CA VAL A 81 4.01 -4.03 5.05
C VAL A 81 4.86 -2.79 5.18
N ALA A 82 4.73 -2.05 6.27
CA ALA A 82 5.46 -0.81 6.48
C ALA A 82 6.12 -0.79 7.85
N GLU A 83 7.16 0.07 8.01
CA GLU A 83 7.81 0.27 9.32
C GLU A 83 6.79 0.75 10.35
N SER A 84 5.95 1.71 9.98
CA SER A 84 4.82 2.13 10.77
C SER A 84 3.71 2.68 9.88
N ILE A 85 2.47 2.60 10.35
CA ILE A 85 1.28 3.01 9.60
C ILE A 85 0.47 3.97 10.46
N ASN A 86 0.02 5.07 9.85
CA ASN A 86 -0.89 6.00 10.53
C ASN A 86 -2.17 5.26 10.94
N GLY A 87 -2.63 5.47 12.18
CA GLY A 87 -3.75 4.72 12.73
C GLY A 87 -5.06 4.89 11.99
N LEU A 88 -5.35 6.09 11.49
CA LEU A 88 -6.56 6.32 10.70
C LEU A 88 -6.50 5.57 9.37
N PHE A 89 -5.35 5.63 8.70
CA PHE A 89 -5.15 4.90 7.45
C PHE A 89 -5.26 3.39 7.67
N TYR A 90 -4.67 2.89 8.75
CA TYR A 90 -4.75 1.48 9.10
C TYR A 90 -6.21 1.03 9.24
N ARG A 91 -7.03 1.81 9.97
CA ARG A 91 -8.45 1.52 10.12
C ARG A 91 -9.19 1.54 8.79
N ASN A 92 -8.86 2.47 7.91
CA ASN A 92 -9.45 2.52 6.57
C ASN A 92 -9.07 1.29 5.75
N CYS A 93 -7.84 0.82 5.86
CA CYS A 93 -7.42 -0.43 5.20
C CYS A 93 -8.25 -1.62 5.69
N VAL A 94 -8.45 -1.73 6.99
CA VAL A 94 -9.28 -2.80 7.57
C VAL A 94 -10.71 -2.71 7.04
N ASN A 95 -11.28 -1.50 7.04
CA ASN A 95 -12.65 -1.29 6.56
C ASN A 95 -12.84 -1.70 5.10
N TRP A 96 -11.82 -1.49 4.27
CA TRP A 96 -11.87 -1.82 2.85
C TRP A 96 -11.35 -3.23 2.54
N GLY A 97 -11.00 -4.00 3.56
CA GLY A 97 -10.51 -5.37 3.38
C GLY A 97 -9.12 -5.45 2.75
N PHE A 98 -8.29 -4.43 2.93
CA PHE A 98 -6.92 -4.44 2.46
C PHE A 98 -5.97 -4.78 3.61
N LEU A 99 -5.16 -5.81 3.44
CA LEU A 99 -4.23 -6.26 4.48
C LEU A 99 -3.06 -5.29 4.60
N ALA A 100 -2.94 -4.65 5.77
CA ALA A 100 -1.86 -3.74 6.10
C ALA A 100 -1.19 -4.20 7.39
N LEU A 101 0.13 -4.35 7.37
CA LEU A 101 0.91 -4.88 8.50
C LEU A 101 2.04 -3.91 8.84
N GLU A 102 2.30 -3.75 10.15
CA GLU A 102 3.48 -3.06 10.63
C GLU A 102 4.56 -4.08 10.95
N CYS A 103 5.78 -3.81 10.50
CA CYS A 103 6.92 -4.67 10.80
C CYS A 103 8.19 -3.83 10.81
N GLU A 104 8.70 -3.53 12.00
CA GLU A 104 9.93 -2.77 12.14
C GLU A 104 11.09 -3.51 11.48
N GLY A 105 11.88 -2.79 10.71
CA GLY A 105 13.00 -3.35 9.96
C GLY A 105 12.67 -3.85 8.57
N ILE A 106 11.39 -3.82 8.18
CA ILE A 106 10.97 -4.39 6.90
C ILE A 106 11.58 -3.65 5.70
N PHE A 107 11.74 -2.34 5.80
CA PHE A 107 12.24 -1.53 4.69
C PHE A 107 13.65 -1.96 4.27
N LYS A 108 14.50 -2.28 5.24
CA LYS A 108 15.88 -2.72 4.98
C LYS A 108 15.99 -4.19 4.60
N ALA A 109 14.97 -4.98 4.92
CA ALA A 109 14.99 -6.42 4.72
C ALA A 109 14.87 -6.82 3.24
N PHE A 110 14.31 -5.95 2.42
CA PHE A 110 14.08 -6.22 1.00
C PHE A 110 14.66 -5.14 0.12
N LYS A 111 15.06 -5.54 -1.08
CA LYS A 111 15.34 -4.62 -2.19
C LYS A 111 14.13 -4.60 -3.09
N GLU A 112 13.88 -3.48 -3.74
CA GLU A 112 12.78 -3.40 -4.69
C GLU A 112 12.97 -4.43 -5.80
N GLY A 113 11.89 -5.11 -6.11
CA GLY A 113 11.91 -6.19 -7.09
C GLY A 113 12.14 -7.57 -6.49
N ASP A 114 12.57 -7.66 -5.23
CA ASP A 114 12.70 -8.95 -4.56
C ASP A 114 11.34 -9.63 -4.45
N ARG A 115 11.37 -10.96 -4.43
CA ARG A 115 10.17 -11.74 -4.19
C ARG A 115 9.95 -11.88 -2.69
N ALA A 116 8.80 -11.45 -2.22
CA ALA A 116 8.42 -11.59 -0.82
C ALA A 116 7.40 -12.71 -0.67
N ILE A 117 7.55 -13.47 0.41
CA ILE A 117 6.56 -14.46 0.83
C ILE A 117 6.02 -14.00 2.17
N VAL A 118 4.74 -13.70 2.23
CA VAL A 118 4.07 -13.26 3.45
C VAL A 118 3.18 -14.39 3.94
N SER A 119 3.46 -14.87 5.15
CA SER A 119 2.68 -15.94 5.76
C SER A 119 1.93 -15.41 6.96
N LEU A 120 0.62 -15.57 6.97
CA LEU A 120 -0.24 -15.15 8.08
C LEU A 120 -0.41 -16.25 9.12
N SER A 121 0.11 -17.45 8.87
CA SER A 121 -0.01 -18.56 9.80
C SER A 121 0.67 -18.30 11.15
N LEU A 122 1.69 -17.44 11.17
CA LEU A 122 2.40 -17.06 12.40
C LEU A 122 1.63 -16.09 13.27
N ILE A 123 0.62 -15.44 12.73
CA ILE A 123 -0.15 -14.43 13.47
C ILE A 123 -1.11 -15.09 14.45
N HIS A 124 -1.44 -16.33 14.23
CA HIS A 124 -2.42 -17.07 15.02
C HIS A 124 -1.81 -17.86 16.20
N ILE A 125 -0.54 -17.69 16.42
CA ILE A 125 0.16 -18.40 17.48
C ILE A 125 0.06 -17.69 18.83
#